data_4ed332cedec7b51bd1ca53e2868090d8
#
_entry.id   4ed332cedec7b51bd1ca53e2868090d8
#
_cell.length_a   1.000
_cell.length_b   1.000
_cell.length_c   1.000
_cell.angle_alpha   90.00
_cell.angle_beta   90.00
_cell.angle_gamma   90.00
#
_symmetry.space_group_name_H-M   'P 1'
#
loop_
_entity.id
_entity.type
_entity.pdbx_description
1 polymer ?
#
loop_
_entity_poly.entity_id
_entity_poly.type
_entity_poly.pdbx_seq_one_letter_code
_entity_poly.pdbx_strand_id
1 'polypeptide(L)'
;MGRAHEAAETMRRGGGIGYDFSRIRPRGDTIKSLDSQSSGPVSFMGIYDAVCQTIASSGHRRGAQMGCMRVDHPDIREFIRAKRNSDRLTGFNVSVGVTDKFMDALKTESGEFDLVFEDKVYETINAHELWDEIMESTWDWAEPGVLFIDRINEMNNLYYCCLLYTSPSPRDS
;
A
#
# COMPACT_ATOMS: atom_id res chain seq x y z
N MET A 1 4.87 7.83 14.80
CA MET A 1 4.61 9.29 14.86
C MET A 1 5.66 10.11 14.12
N GLY A 2 6.98 9.80 14.17
CA GLY A 2 8.01 10.53 13.46
C GLY A 2 7.76 10.69 11.95
N ARG A 3 7.33 9.64 11.27
CA ARG A 3 7.05 9.67 9.82
C ARG A 3 5.88 10.61 9.43
N ALA A 4 4.88 10.75 10.30
CA ALA A 4 3.79 11.69 10.05
C ALA A 4 4.28 13.16 10.15
N HIS A 5 5.23 13.44 11.04
CA HIS A 5 5.86 14.75 11.14
C HIS A 5 6.72 15.06 9.90
N GLU A 6 7.56 14.14 9.46
CA GLU A 6 8.36 14.27 8.24
C GLU A 6 7.46 14.52 7.01
N ALA A 7 6.35 13.80 6.94
CA ALA A 7 5.34 13.95 5.90
C ALA A 7 4.73 15.35 5.92
N ALA A 8 4.29 15.80 7.08
CA ALA A 8 3.72 17.12 7.28
C ALA A 8 4.68 18.23 6.81
N GLU A 9 5.97 18.14 7.21
CA GLU A 9 6.99 19.12 6.84
C GLU A 9 7.28 19.13 5.33
N THR A 10 7.31 17.95 4.71
CA THR A 10 7.52 17.85 3.25
C THR A 10 6.34 18.43 2.48
N MET A 11 5.11 18.07 2.86
CA MET A 11 3.90 18.59 2.21
C MET A 11 3.74 20.10 2.41
N ARG A 12 4.08 20.63 3.60
CA ARG A 12 4.08 22.07 3.88
C ARG A 12 4.99 22.84 2.94
N ARG A 13 6.09 22.23 2.49
CA ARG A 13 7.05 22.79 1.53
C ARG A 13 6.65 22.57 0.06
N GLY A 14 5.49 21.95 -0.20
CA GLY A 14 4.99 21.66 -1.54
C GLY A 14 5.54 20.37 -2.15
N GLY A 15 6.20 19.52 -1.36
CA GLY A 15 6.67 18.20 -1.78
C GLY A 15 5.56 17.14 -1.76
N GLY A 16 5.74 16.07 -2.54
CA GLY A 16 4.92 14.86 -2.51
C GLY A 16 5.56 13.76 -1.68
N ILE A 17 4.76 12.81 -1.19
CA ILE A 17 5.21 11.69 -0.36
C ILE A 17 4.60 10.38 -0.85
N GLY A 18 5.44 9.35 -0.92
CA GLY A 18 5.02 7.96 -1.11
C GLY A 18 5.16 7.15 0.19
N TYR A 19 4.20 6.27 0.42
CA TYR A 19 4.21 5.34 1.55
C TYR A 19 4.03 3.92 1.05
N ASP A 20 4.81 3.00 1.63
CA ASP A 20 4.58 1.57 1.52
C ASP A 20 3.86 1.07 2.78
N PHE A 21 2.63 0.59 2.60
CA PHE A 21 1.79 0.05 3.67
C PHE A 21 1.92 -1.47 3.80
N SER A 22 2.70 -2.13 2.95
CA SER A 22 2.87 -3.58 2.92
C SER A 22 3.49 -4.16 4.19
N ARG A 23 4.19 -3.34 4.97
CA ARG A 23 4.85 -3.74 6.23
C ARG A 23 3.99 -3.51 7.47
N ILE A 24 2.80 -2.94 7.32
CA ILE A 24 1.89 -2.75 8.44
C ILE A 24 1.14 -4.05 8.67
N ARG A 25 1.14 -4.50 9.92
CA ARG A 25 0.48 -5.73 10.35
C ARG A 25 -0.98 -5.78 9.91
N PRO A 26 -1.45 -6.94 9.41
CA PRO A 26 -2.84 -7.11 8.98
C PRO A 26 -3.85 -6.82 10.10
N ARG A 27 -5.04 -6.43 9.69
CA ARG A 27 -6.18 -6.21 10.58
C ARG A 27 -6.50 -7.49 11.36
N GLY A 28 -6.81 -7.33 12.64
CA GLY A 28 -7.19 -8.43 13.53
C GLY A 28 -6.02 -9.26 14.07
N ASP A 29 -4.81 -9.03 13.58
CA ASP A 29 -3.63 -9.73 14.08
C ASP A 29 -3.22 -9.24 15.47
N THR A 30 -2.75 -10.14 16.32
CA THR A 30 -2.47 -9.86 17.73
C THR A 30 -1.20 -9.03 17.89
N ILE A 31 -1.29 -7.96 18.65
CA ILE A 31 -0.14 -7.16 19.11
C ILE A 31 0.28 -7.68 20.48
N LYS A 32 1.28 -8.58 20.51
CA LYS A 32 1.73 -9.26 21.73
C LYS A 32 2.07 -8.33 22.91
N SER A 33 2.58 -7.13 22.61
CA SER A 33 3.00 -6.15 23.64
C SER A 33 1.85 -5.39 24.27
N LEU A 34 0.68 -5.36 23.64
CA LEU A 34 -0.48 -4.54 24.06
C LEU A 34 -1.74 -5.36 24.35
N ASP A 35 -1.67 -6.68 24.17
CA ASP A 35 -2.84 -7.59 24.24
C ASP A 35 -4.06 -7.06 23.47
N SER A 36 -3.81 -6.51 22.28
CA SER A 36 -4.79 -5.86 21.43
C SER A 36 -4.67 -6.34 19.99
N GLN A 37 -5.66 -6.04 19.18
CA GLN A 37 -5.67 -6.38 17.75
C GLN A 37 -5.21 -5.20 16.90
N SER A 38 -4.53 -5.49 15.79
CA SER A 38 -4.17 -4.51 14.79
C SER A 38 -5.39 -3.96 14.08
N SER A 39 -5.42 -2.64 13.87
CA SER A 39 -6.46 -1.97 13.08
C SER A 39 -6.24 -2.07 11.56
N GLY A 40 -5.09 -2.59 11.15
CA GLY A 40 -4.73 -2.76 9.74
C GLY A 40 -4.22 -1.50 9.03
N PRO A 41 -3.58 -1.68 7.86
CA PRO A 41 -2.92 -0.61 7.12
C PRO A 41 -3.87 0.51 6.66
N VAL A 42 -5.07 0.19 6.22
CA VAL A 42 -6.05 1.18 5.73
C VAL A 42 -6.46 2.16 6.84
N SER A 43 -6.52 1.71 8.09
CA SER A 43 -6.78 2.59 9.24
C SER A 43 -5.63 3.58 9.46
N PHE A 44 -4.38 3.15 9.28
CA PHE A 44 -3.21 4.04 9.37
C PHE A 44 -3.17 5.07 8.24
N MET A 45 -3.64 4.72 7.04
CA MET A 45 -3.77 5.68 5.94
C MET A 45 -4.64 6.87 6.33
N GLY A 46 -5.70 6.65 7.11
CA GLY A 46 -6.58 7.72 7.61
C GLY A 46 -5.84 8.80 8.42
N ILE A 47 -4.80 8.43 9.18
CA ILE A 47 -3.98 9.39 9.94
C ILE A 47 -3.23 10.33 8.98
N TYR A 48 -2.60 9.77 7.95
CA TYR A 48 -1.84 10.54 6.97
C TYR A 48 -2.76 11.39 6.09
N ASP A 49 -3.95 10.88 5.76
CA ASP A 49 -4.97 11.64 5.02
C ASP A 49 -5.45 12.87 5.81
N ALA A 50 -5.72 12.70 7.11
CA ALA A 50 -6.09 13.81 7.98
C ALA A 50 -4.97 14.87 8.08
N VAL A 51 -3.71 14.45 8.19
CA VAL A 51 -2.56 15.36 8.16
C VAL A 51 -2.50 16.14 6.85
N CYS A 52 -2.66 15.45 5.72
CA CYS A 52 -2.65 16.06 4.39
C CYS A 52 -3.77 17.10 4.24
N GLN A 53 -4.99 16.74 4.62
CA GLN A 53 -6.14 17.65 4.53
C GLN A 53 -5.98 18.89 5.41
N THR A 54 -5.41 18.70 6.62
CA THR A 54 -5.17 19.81 7.55
C THR A 54 -4.15 20.81 6.99
N ILE A 55 -3.09 20.33 6.35
CA ILE A 55 -2.05 21.18 5.76
C ILE A 55 -2.56 21.86 4.49
N ALA A 56 -3.39 21.18 3.68
CA ALA A 56 -3.96 21.72 2.45
C ALA A 56 -4.91 22.90 2.70
N SER A 57 -5.50 23.01 3.89
CA SER A 57 -6.43 24.11 4.23
C SER A 57 -5.79 25.49 4.29
N SER A 58 -4.47 25.59 4.26
CA SER A 58 -3.72 26.86 4.33
C SER A 58 -3.54 27.59 2.98
N GLY A 59 -4.29 27.23 1.94
CA GLY A 59 -4.38 28.00 0.69
C GLY A 59 -3.31 27.74 -0.38
N HIS A 60 -2.37 26.85 -0.14
CA HIS A 60 -1.37 26.41 -1.11
C HIS A 60 -1.72 25.02 -1.68
N ARG A 61 -1.01 24.57 -2.74
CA ARG A 61 -1.23 23.26 -3.42
C ARG A 61 -1.56 22.16 -2.44
N ARG A 62 -2.60 21.38 -2.71
CA ARG A 62 -2.92 20.15 -1.97
C ARG A 62 -1.68 19.27 -1.92
N GLY A 63 -1.33 18.78 -0.72
CA GLY A 63 -0.27 17.79 -0.57
C GLY A 63 -0.57 16.58 -1.46
N ALA A 64 0.43 16.11 -2.20
CA ALA A 64 0.31 14.90 -3.00
C ALA A 64 0.82 13.71 -2.19
N GLN A 65 -0.03 12.72 -1.96
CA GLN A 65 0.34 11.48 -1.30
C GLN A 65 0.07 10.29 -2.20
N MET A 66 0.96 9.31 -2.16
CA MET A 66 0.78 8.02 -2.81
C MET A 66 0.88 6.92 -1.76
N GLY A 67 -0.12 6.04 -1.69
CA GLY A 67 -0.10 4.82 -0.89
C GLY A 67 0.10 3.62 -1.80
N CYS A 68 1.06 2.75 -1.47
CA CYS A 68 1.24 1.49 -2.15
C CYS A 68 1.09 0.33 -1.18
N MET A 69 0.59 -0.80 -1.68
CA MET A 69 0.52 -2.07 -0.96
C MET A 69 0.82 -3.21 -1.92
N ARG A 70 1.59 -4.20 -1.44
CA ARG A 70 1.88 -5.42 -2.21
C ARG A 70 0.61 -6.24 -2.39
N VAL A 71 0.48 -6.85 -3.55
CA VAL A 71 -0.65 -7.70 -3.92
C VAL A 71 -0.82 -8.93 -3.03
N ASP A 72 0.25 -9.40 -2.39
CA ASP A 72 0.26 -10.55 -1.49
C ASP A 72 -0.07 -10.21 -0.02
N HIS A 73 -0.38 -8.94 0.30
CA HIS A 73 -0.75 -8.55 1.65
C HIS A 73 -2.16 -9.07 2.03
N PRO A 74 -2.37 -9.60 3.26
CA PRO A 74 -3.68 -10.11 3.68
C PRO A 74 -4.84 -9.11 3.56
N ASP A 75 -4.59 -7.81 3.78
CA ASP A 75 -5.61 -6.76 3.69
C ASP A 75 -5.72 -6.13 2.28
N ILE A 76 -5.19 -6.78 1.25
CA ILE A 76 -5.16 -6.21 -0.10
C ILE A 76 -6.55 -5.88 -0.64
N ARG A 77 -7.55 -6.73 -0.38
CA ARG A 77 -8.93 -6.48 -0.83
C ARG A 77 -9.54 -5.24 -0.14
N GLU A 78 -9.26 -5.04 1.15
CA GLU A 78 -9.68 -3.82 1.85
C GLU A 78 -9.01 -2.57 1.25
N PHE A 79 -7.72 -2.67 0.91
CA PHE A 79 -6.96 -1.59 0.28
C PHE A 79 -7.50 -1.22 -1.10
N ILE A 80 -7.81 -2.20 -1.97
CA ILE A 80 -8.39 -1.98 -3.29
C ILE A 80 -9.73 -1.24 -3.17
N ARG A 81 -10.55 -1.60 -2.16
CA ARG A 81 -11.87 -1.01 -1.93
C ARG A 81 -11.86 0.28 -1.14
N ALA A 82 -10.71 0.68 -0.59
CA ALA A 82 -10.62 1.76 0.39
C ALA A 82 -11.15 3.12 -0.11
N LYS A 83 -11.10 3.35 -1.43
CA LYS A 83 -11.58 4.58 -2.08
C LYS A 83 -12.94 4.47 -2.77
N ARG A 84 -13.59 3.33 -2.72
CA ARG A 84 -14.95 3.18 -3.28
C ARG A 84 -15.98 4.09 -2.61
N ASN A 85 -15.70 4.57 -1.39
CA ASN A 85 -16.45 5.64 -0.75
C ASN A 85 -15.73 6.97 -1.00
N SER A 86 -16.36 7.86 -1.76
CA SER A 86 -15.80 9.12 -2.25
C SER A 86 -15.24 10.07 -1.19
N ASP A 87 -15.59 9.88 0.09
CA ASP A 87 -15.24 10.80 1.18
C ASP A 87 -13.99 10.35 1.98
N ARG A 88 -13.41 9.19 1.64
CA ARG A 88 -12.24 8.65 2.35
C ARG A 88 -10.99 8.70 1.47
N LEU A 89 -9.86 8.97 2.13
CA LEU A 89 -8.53 8.96 1.52
C LEU A 89 -8.41 9.86 0.27
N THR A 90 -9.10 11.00 0.28
CA THR A 90 -9.14 11.94 -0.84
C THR A 90 -7.78 12.58 -1.15
N GLY A 91 -6.87 12.61 -0.18
CA GLY A 91 -5.49 13.07 -0.34
C GLY A 91 -4.52 12.03 -0.90
N PHE A 92 -4.98 10.78 -1.10
CA PHE A 92 -4.15 9.69 -1.60
C PHE A 92 -4.43 9.33 -3.04
N ASN A 93 -3.37 9.05 -3.80
CA ASN A 93 -3.39 8.14 -4.92
C ASN A 93 -3.00 6.76 -4.39
N VAL A 94 -3.73 5.71 -4.75
CA VAL A 94 -3.45 4.34 -4.30
C VAL A 94 -2.98 3.47 -5.45
N SER A 95 -2.01 2.59 -5.17
CA SER A 95 -1.47 1.68 -6.16
C SER A 95 -1.17 0.31 -5.56
N VAL A 96 -1.42 -0.74 -6.32
CA VAL A 96 -1.09 -2.12 -5.95
C VAL A 96 0.27 -2.47 -6.54
N GLY A 97 1.19 -2.91 -5.69
CA GLY A 97 2.49 -3.44 -6.10
C GLY A 97 2.37 -4.91 -6.50
N VAL A 98 2.29 -5.17 -7.80
CA VAL A 98 2.14 -6.52 -8.36
C VAL A 98 3.51 -7.16 -8.51
N THR A 99 3.63 -8.43 -8.09
CA THR A 99 4.85 -9.24 -8.19
C THR A 99 4.83 -10.17 -9.39
N ASP A 100 6.00 -10.60 -9.87
CA ASP A 100 6.12 -11.60 -10.92
C ASP A 100 5.43 -12.91 -10.50
N LYS A 101 5.52 -13.30 -9.21
CA LYS A 101 4.82 -14.48 -8.66
C LYS A 101 3.30 -14.39 -8.86
N PHE A 102 2.70 -13.22 -8.66
CA PHE A 102 1.28 -13.00 -8.90
C PHE A 102 0.94 -13.10 -10.40
N MET A 103 1.77 -12.47 -11.25
CA MET A 103 1.60 -12.54 -12.70
C MET A 103 1.75 -13.97 -13.25
N ASP A 104 2.62 -14.78 -12.63
CA ASP A 104 2.75 -16.19 -12.99
C ASP A 104 1.55 -17.02 -12.54
N ALA A 105 0.97 -16.74 -11.37
CA ALA A 105 -0.27 -17.38 -10.93
C ALA A 105 -1.43 -17.11 -11.91
N LEU A 106 -1.51 -15.91 -12.50
CA LEU A 106 -2.52 -15.57 -13.53
C LEU A 106 -2.35 -16.38 -14.84
N LYS A 107 -1.19 -16.98 -15.09
CA LYS A 107 -0.97 -17.83 -16.29
C LYS A 107 -1.42 -19.28 -16.06
N THR A 108 -1.68 -19.66 -14.82
CA THR A 108 -2.11 -21.02 -14.46
C THR A 108 -3.63 -21.09 -14.43
N GLU A 109 -4.20 -22.25 -14.76
CA GLU A 109 -5.65 -22.47 -14.71
C GLU A 109 -6.19 -22.42 -13.26
N SER A 110 -5.41 -22.90 -12.28
CA SER A 110 -5.82 -22.86 -10.87
C SER A 110 -5.85 -21.45 -10.28
N GLY A 111 -4.93 -20.60 -10.73
CA GLY A 111 -4.80 -19.24 -10.22
C GLY A 111 -4.50 -19.16 -8.72
N GLU A 112 -4.01 -20.24 -8.08
CA GLU A 112 -3.73 -20.27 -6.65
C GLU A 112 -2.64 -19.27 -6.28
N PHE A 113 -2.95 -18.40 -5.31
CA PHE A 113 -2.03 -17.38 -4.83
C PHE A 113 -2.20 -17.15 -3.33
N ASP A 114 -1.09 -17.15 -2.60
CA ASP A 114 -1.07 -16.99 -1.16
C ASP A 114 -0.94 -15.53 -0.76
N LEU A 115 -1.81 -15.08 0.15
CA LEU A 115 -1.65 -13.84 0.89
C LEU A 115 -0.77 -14.09 2.10
N VAL A 116 0.36 -13.37 2.17
CA VAL A 116 1.41 -13.61 3.16
C VAL A 116 1.81 -12.34 3.90
N PHE A 117 2.12 -12.49 5.19
CA PHE A 117 2.73 -11.45 5.99
C PHE A 117 3.72 -12.08 6.98
N GLU A 118 4.97 -11.58 7.03
CA GLU A 118 6.06 -12.12 7.88
C GLU A 118 6.19 -13.65 7.77
N ASP A 119 6.28 -14.19 6.56
CA ASP A 119 6.40 -15.62 6.24
C ASP A 119 5.21 -16.51 6.66
N LYS A 120 4.13 -15.91 7.14
CA LYS A 120 2.90 -16.61 7.48
C LYS A 120 1.89 -16.47 6.33
N VAL A 121 1.38 -17.59 5.85
CA VAL A 121 0.24 -17.62 4.94
C VAL A 121 -1.04 -17.39 5.74
N TYR A 122 -1.82 -16.38 5.35
CA TYR A 122 -3.11 -16.06 5.96
C TYR A 122 -4.27 -16.68 5.21
N GLU A 123 -4.19 -16.65 3.90
CA GLU A 123 -5.25 -17.13 3.01
C GLU A 123 -4.64 -17.50 1.66
N THR A 124 -5.17 -18.54 1.01
CA THR A 124 -4.92 -18.85 -0.40
C THR A 124 -6.14 -18.42 -1.19
N ILE A 125 -5.94 -17.58 -2.19
CA ILE A 125 -7.01 -16.98 -3.01
C ILE A 125 -6.84 -17.35 -4.48
N ASN A 126 -7.85 -17.04 -5.29
CA ASN A 126 -7.74 -17.10 -6.74
C ASN A 126 -7.20 -15.75 -7.26
N ALA A 127 -6.04 -15.80 -7.94
CA ALA A 127 -5.38 -14.61 -8.50
C ALA A 127 -6.24 -13.94 -9.60
N HIS A 128 -7.01 -14.72 -10.39
CA HIS A 128 -7.88 -14.17 -11.42
C HIS A 128 -8.99 -13.29 -10.80
N GLU A 129 -9.62 -13.78 -9.72
CA GLU A 129 -10.64 -13.00 -9.02
C GLU A 129 -10.09 -11.70 -8.44
N LEU A 130 -8.88 -11.75 -7.86
CA LEU A 130 -8.25 -10.54 -7.31
C LEU A 130 -7.86 -9.57 -8.43
N TRP A 131 -7.39 -10.09 -9.56
CA TRP A 131 -7.07 -9.26 -10.72
C TRP A 131 -8.31 -8.57 -11.29
N ASP A 132 -9.40 -9.30 -11.44
CA ASP A 132 -10.68 -8.74 -11.91
C ASP A 132 -11.17 -7.65 -10.95
N GLU A 133 -11.04 -7.86 -9.64
CA GLU A 133 -11.41 -6.86 -8.63
C GLU A 133 -10.57 -5.56 -8.75
N ILE A 134 -9.26 -5.69 -9.01
CA ILE A 134 -8.38 -4.54 -9.27
C ILE A 134 -8.85 -3.82 -10.55
N MET A 135 -9.10 -4.55 -11.63
CA MET A 135 -9.51 -3.98 -12.92
C MET A 135 -10.89 -3.29 -12.84
N GLU A 136 -11.86 -3.91 -12.19
CA GLU A 136 -13.16 -3.28 -11.93
C GLU A 136 -13.03 -1.98 -11.13
N SER A 137 -12.25 -2.02 -10.05
CA SER A 137 -12.04 -0.85 -9.20
C SER A 137 -11.36 0.28 -9.99
N THR A 138 -10.37 -0.06 -10.82
CA THR A 138 -9.68 0.92 -11.66
C THR A 138 -10.61 1.49 -12.73
N TRP A 139 -11.48 0.68 -13.31
CA TRP A 139 -12.45 1.13 -14.31
C TRP A 139 -13.47 2.11 -13.70
N ASP A 140 -14.00 1.77 -12.53
CA ASP A 140 -15.09 2.54 -11.91
C ASP A 140 -14.58 3.84 -11.24
N TRP A 141 -13.37 3.81 -10.69
CA TRP A 141 -12.86 4.87 -9.80
C TRP A 141 -11.51 5.46 -10.24
N ALA A 142 -10.94 4.98 -11.35
CA ALA A 142 -9.59 5.30 -11.82
C ALA A 142 -8.47 4.92 -10.82
N GLU A 143 -8.78 4.11 -9.80
CA GLU A 143 -7.87 3.62 -8.77
C GLU A 143 -8.29 2.22 -8.27
N PRO A 144 -7.33 1.40 -7.83
CA PRO A 144 -5.91 1.63 -7.69
C PRO A 144 -5.14 1.59 -9.02
N GLY A 145 -3.99 2.28 -9.07
CA GLY A 145 -3.00 2.05 -10.12
C GLY A 145 -2.29 0.70 -9.92
N VAL A 146 -1.59 0.21 -10.93
CA VAL A 146 -0.79 -1.02 -10.87
C VAL A 146 0.68 -0.70 -11.07
N LEU A 147 1.54 -1.21 -10.17
CA LEU A 147 2.98 -1.10 -10.24
C LEU A 147 3.60 -2.50 -10.35
N PHE A 148 4.34 -2.78 -11.41
CA PHE A 148 5.07 -4.04 -11.58
C PHE A 148 6.39 -3.95 -10.81
N ILE A 149 6.33 -4.20 -9.50
CA ILE A 149 7.39 -3.83 -8.56
C ILE A 149 8.69 -4.59 -8.81
N ASP A 150 8.63 -5.86 -9.21
CA ASP A 150 9.82 -6.66 -9.49
C ASP A 150 10.54 -6.12 -10.73
N ARG A 151 9.79 -5.73 -11.77
CA ARG A 151 10.34 -5.11 -12.98
C ARG A 151 10.95 -3.73 -12.70
N ILE A 152 10.31 -2.94 -11.85
CA ILE A 152 10.86 -1.64 -11.42
C ILE A 152 12.18 -1.86 -10.68
N ASN A 153 12.25 -2.85 -9.78
CA ASN A 153 13.47 -3.16 -9.04
C ASN A 153 14.59 -3.71 -9.93
N GLU A 154 14.27 -4.56 -10.89
CA GLU A 154 15.24 -5.09 -11.88
C GLU A 154 15.92 -3.95 -12.65
N MET A 155 15.18 -2.91 -13.02
CA MET A 155 15.68 -1.76 -13.76
C MET A 155 16.15 -0.60 -12.88
N ASN A 156 16.17 -0.78 -11.55
CA ASN A 156 16.55 0.26 -10.62
C ASN A 156 18.07 0.49 -10.61
N ASN A 157 18.50 1.66 -11.02
CA ASN A 157 19.92 2.04 -11.01
C ASN A 157 20.54 2.07 -9.60
N LEU A 158 19.71 2.11 -8.55
CA LEU A 158 20.14 2.12 -7.15
C LEU A 158 19.96 0.75 -6.48
N TYR A 159 19.88 -0.35 -7.25
CA TYR A 159 19.67 -1.71 -6.75
C TYR A 159 20.62 -2.13 -5.63
N TYR A 160 21.84 -1.58 -5.62
CA TYR A 160 22.88 -1.90 -4.64
C TYR A 160 22.71 -1.20 -3.28
N CYS A 161 21.87 -0.19 -3.19
CA CYS A 161 21.65 0.56 -1.94
C CYS A 161 20.17 0.70 -1.55
N CYS A 162 19.26 0.57 -2.49
CA CYS A 162 17.83 0.69 -2.21
C CYS A 162 17.00 -0.08 -3.24
N LEU A 163 16.33 -1.15 -2.79
CA LEU A 163 15.27 -1.80 -3.55
C LEU A 163 13.93 -1.26 -3.09
N LEU A 164 13.06 -0.91 -4.03
CA LEU A 164 11.71 -0.48 -3.70
C LEU A 164 10.94 -1.68 -3.11
N TYR A 165 10.40 -1.51 -1.92
CA TYR A 165 9.57 -2.48 -1.18
C TYR A 165 10.25 -3.81 -0.77
N THR A 166 11.56 -3.95 -0.89
CA THR A 166 12.24 -5.23 -0.59
C THR A 166 13.38 -5.10 0.42
N SER A 167 13.84 -3.90 0.73
CA SER A 167 14.97 -3.70 1.63
C SER A 167 14.52 -3.25 3.02
N PRO A 168 14.99 -3.88 4.11
CA PRO A 168 14.89 -3.28 5.43
C PRO A 168 15.64 -1.94 5.42
N SER A 169 15.05 -0.92 6.03
CA SER A 169 15.75 0.35 6.21
C SER A 169 17.03 0.10 7.01
N PRO A 170 18.18 0.71 6.63
CA PRO A 170 19.42 0.62 7.43
C PRO A 170 19.28 1.11 8.88
N ARG A 171 18.13 1.65 9.26
CA ARG A 171 17.81 2.13 10.61
C ARG A 171 17.09 1.10 11.47
N ASP A 172 16.79 -0.09 10.94
CA ASP A 172 16.10 -1.16 11.65
C ASP A 172 17.07 -2.25 12.17
N SER A 173 18.39 -1.99 12.11
CA SER A 173 19.46 -2.81 12.69
C SER A 173 20.01 -2.21 13.97
#